data_6cb927200e9db926342ce7253078acc5
#
_entry.id   6cb927200e9db926342ce7253078acc5
#
_cell.length_a   1.000
_cell.length_b   1.000
_cell.length_c   1.000
_cell.angle_alpha   90.00
_cell.angle_beta   90.00
_cell.angle_gamma   90.00
#
_symmetry.space_group_name_H-M   'P 1'
#
loop_
_entity.id
_entity.type
_entity.pdbx_description
1 polymer ?
#
loop_
_entity_poly.entity_id
_entity_poly.type
_entity_poly.pdbx_seq_one_letter_code
_entity_poly.pdbx_strand_id
1 'polypeptide(L)'
;MVLVFTHPDCALHVTPPGHPERVERLAAVERGLAGIPVERRECPFGDEADVLRCHPVRYLARVKGAVPSEGWAQLDGDTFLSPGSYQAAMRAVGGICAAVDAVVTGEAKTAFVAGRPPGHHAERETAMGFCLFGTVAIGAKRALDHHWLARVAIVDFVVHHGIGTQVLLWDEGRCLFVSSHQMPLYPGSGRPEERGAHGQIVNVPLRAGSGGRAMREVYEGVVFPALAAWEPELLLISAGFDAHADDPLAGLEWQAEDYRWLTDRLCDFAGGRVVSSLEGGYDLEALAASVAVHVGVLEERGR
;
A
#
# COMPACT_ATOMS: atom_id res chain seq x y z
N MET A 1 -16.27 -12.91 3.82
CA MET A 1 -15.92 -12.75 2.38
C MET A 1 -15.15 -11.45 2.24
N VAL A 2 -14.02 -11.46 1.53
CA VAL A 2 -13.20 -10.27 1.29
C VAL A 2 -13.84 -9.38 0.20
N LEU A 3 -13.85 -8.06 0.42
CA LEU A 3 -14.20 -7.08 -0.63
C LEU A 3 -12.98 -6.77 -1.46
N VAL A 4 -13.10 -6.84 -2.79
CA VAL A 4 -12.02 -6.45 -3.73
C VAL A 4 -12.46 -5.25 -4.54
N PHE A 5 -11.78 -4.13 -4.32
CA PHE A 5 -12.03 -2.87 -5.02
C PHE A 5 -11.09 -2.73 -6.22
N THR A 6 -11.65 -2.49 -7.39
CA THR A 6 -10.90 -2.25 -8.64
C THR A 6 -11.70 -1.31 -9.54
N HIS A 7 -11.05 -0.74 -10.57
CA HIS A 7 -11.74 0.05 -11.60
C HIS A 7 -10.96 0.04 -12.92
N PRO A 8 -11.63 -0.01 -14.09
CA PRO A 8 -10.95 0.07 -15.38
C PRO A 8 -10.07 1.31 -15.57
N ASP A 9 -10.43 2.44 -14.96
CA ASP A 9 -9.62 3.67 -15.00
C ASP A 9 -8.20 3.48 -14.44
N CYS A 10 -7.95 2.49 -13.57
CA CYS A 10 -6.61 2.19 -13.09
C CYS A 10 -5.65 1.76 -14.22
N ALA A 11 -6.18 1.26 -15.34
CA ALA A 11 -5.41 0.97 -16.54
C ALA A 11 -5.08 2.19 -17.39
N LEU A 12 -5.70 3.35 -17.13
CA LEU A 12 -5.44 4.59 -17.86
C LEU A 12 -4.12 5.27 -17.43
N HIS A 13 -3.54 4.87 -16.30
CA HIS A 13 -2.19 5.25 -15.93
C HIS A 13 -1.19 4.43 -16.74
N VAL A 14 -0.75 4.97 -17.87
CA VAL A 14 0.18 4.34 -18.80
C VAL A 14 1.56 4.94 -18.60
N THR A 15 2.53 4.13 -18.24
CA THR A 15 3.94 4.50 -18.07
C THR A 15 4.73 4.33 -19.38
N PRO A 16 5.91 4.94 -19.52
CA PRO A 16 6.76 4.75 -20.70
C PRO A 16 7.10 3.27 -20.96
N PRO A 17 7.37 2.88 -22.23
CA PRO A 17 7.79 1.53 -22.56
C PRO A 17 9.01 1.07 -21.75
N GLY A 18 8.94 -0.13 -21.18
CA GLY A 18 10.01 -0.69 -20.33
C GLY A 18 9.94 -0.28 -18.86
N HIS A 19 9.02 0.58 -18.49
CA HIS A 19 8.81 0.95 -17.08
C HIS A 19 8.29 -0.24 -16.28
N PRO A 20 8.83 -0.53 -15.08
CA PRO A 20 8.41 -1.70 -14.30
C PRO A 20 6.97 -1.57 -13.77
N GLU A 21 6.56 -0.37 -13.32
CA GLU A 21 5.18 -0.09 -12.92
C GLU A 21 4.33 0.12 -14.18
N ARG A 22 3.69 -0.93 -14.66
CA ARG A 22 3.00 -1.00 -15.96
C ARG A 22 1.59 -1.60 -15.84
N VAL A 23 0.77 -1.34 -16.85
CA VAL A 23 -0.66 -1.74 -16.86
C VAL A 23 -0.85 -3.24 -16.71
N GLU A 24 0.07 -4.06 -17.24
CA GLU A 24 0.03 -5.52 -17.18
C GLU A 24 0.03 -6.08 -15.75
N ARG A 25 0.47 -5.29 -14.77
CA ARG A 25 0.37 -5.64 -13.35
C ARG A 25 -1.07 -5.89 -12.92
N LEU A 26 -2.06 -5.14 -13.45
CA LEU A 26 -3.47 -5.38 -13.17
C LEU A 26 -3.93 -6.75 -13.69
N ALA A 27 -3.49 -7.14 -14.89
CA ALA A 27 -3.81 -8.46 -15.40
C ALA A 27 -3.17 -9.59 -14.56
N ALA A 28 -1.97 -9.37 -14.01
CA ALA A 28 -1.35 -10.31 -13.08
C ALA A 28 -2.16 -10.41 -11.77
N VAL A 29 -2.61 -9.29 -11.21
CA VAL A 29 -3.50 -9.28 -10.03
C VAL A 29 -4.79 -10.05 -10.33
N GLU A 30 -5.43 -9.83 -11.47
CA GLU A 30 -6.64 -10.56 -11.85
C GLU A 30 -6.40 -12.06 -11.98
N ARG A 31 -5.24 -12.50 -12.51
CA ARG A 31 -4.86 -13.92 -12.49
C ARG A 31 -4.72 -14.47 -11.08
N GLY A 32 -4.11 -13.71 -10.17
CA GLY A 32 -3.98 -14.08 -8.76
C GLY A 32 -5.33 -14.19 -8.04
N LEU A 33 -6.30 -13.38 -8.42
CA LEU A 33 -7.66 -13.41 -7.85
C LEU A 33 -8.52 -14.55 -8.43
N ALA A 34 -8.10 -15.19 -9.52
CA ALA A 34 -8.88 -16.23 -10.16
C ALA A 34 -9.12 -17.42 -9.21
N GLY A 35 -10.38 -17.80 -9.03
CA GLY A 35 -10.76 -18.93 -8.17
C GLY A 35 -10.91 -18.58 -6.68
N ILE A 36 -10.59 -17.38 -6.24
CA ILE A 36 -10.87 -16.93 -4.88
C ILE A 36 -12.30 -16.35 -4.83
N PRO A 37 -13.14 -16.76 -3.88
CA PRO A 37 -14.50 -16.25 -3.75
C PRO A 37 -14.49 -14.84 -3.14
N VAL A 38 -14.32 -13.83 -3.98
CA VAL A 38 -14.28 -12.41 -3.58
C VAL A 38 -15.57 -11.69 -3.97
N GLU A 39 -15.99 -10.72 -3.18
CA GLU A 39 -17.00 -9.76 -3.59
C GLU A 39 -16.34 -8.57 -4.29
N ARG A 40 -16.61 -8.41 -5.58
CA ARG A 40 -16.01 -7.33 -6.38
C ARG A 40 -16.82 -6.06 -6.29
N ARG A 41 -16.10 -4.94 -6.13
CA ARG A 41 -16.65 -3.59 -6.12
C ARG A 41 -15.83 -2.66 -6.97
N GLU A 42 -16.50 -1.67 -7.56
CA GLU A 42 -15.80 -0.58 -8.25
C GLU A 42 -15.20 0.39 -7.24
N CYS A 43 -13.96 0.83 -7.49
CA CYS A 43 -13.39 1.96 -6.78
C CYS A 43 -14.21 3.22 -7.15
N PRO A 44 -14.86 3.89 -6.19
CA PRO A 44 -15.44 5.20 -6.46
C PRO A 44 -14.37 6.18 -6.95
N PHE A 45 -14.79 7.25 -7.62
CA PHE A 45 -13.88 8.37 -7.84
C PHE A 45 -13.66 9.08 -6.51
N GLY A 46 -12.40 9.24 -6.10
CA GLY A 46 -12.06 9.85 -4.80
C GLY A 46 -12.47 11.31 -4.69
N ASP A 47 -12.80 11.76 -3.49
CA ASP A 47 -13.01 13.18 -3.21
C ASP A 47 -11.64 13.86 -3.05
N GLU A 48 -11.48 15.04 -3.64
CA GLU A 48 -10.29 15.87 -3.42
C GLU A 48 -10.09 16.19 -1.93
N ALA A 49 -11.15 16.31 -1.16
CA ALA A 49 -11.08 16.50 0.29
C ALA A 49 -10.36 15.34 1.02
N ASP A 50 -10.46 14.11 0.52
CA ASP A 50 -9.71 12.98 1.09
C ASP A 50 -8.21 13.10 0.77
N VAL A 51 -7.85 13.53 -0.43
CA VAL A 51 -6.43 13.83 -0.77
C VAL A 51 -5.88 14.92 0.15
N LEU A 52 -6.67 15.95 0.45
CA LEU A 52 -6.27 17.07 1.30
C LEU A 52 -6.04 16.71 2.78
N ARG A 53 -6.40 15.50 3.21
CA ARG A 53 -6.03 14.98 4.54
C ARG A 53 -4.52 14.78 4.69
N CYS A 54 -3.83 14.53 3.59
CA CYS A 54 -2.39 14.23 3.57
C CYS A 54 -1.58 15.23 2.75
N HIS A 55 -2.14 15.73 1.66
CA HIS A 55 -1.46 16.60 0.70
C HIS A 55 -2.06 18.01 0.69
N PRO A 56 -1.27 19.08 0.61
CA PRO A 56 -1.82 20.44 0.50
C PRO A 56 -2.44 20.70 -0.87
N VAL A 57 -3.35 21.66 -0.91
CA VAL A 57 -4.10 22.04 -2.12
C VAL A 57 -3.19 22.37 -3.31
N ARG A 58 -2.04 23.00 -3.04
CA ARG A 58 -1.07 23.33 -4.10
C ARG A 58 -0.42 22.09 -4.73
N TYR A 59 -0.23 21.00 -3.97
CA TYR A 59 0.29 19.74 -4.52
C TYR A 59 -0.76 19.06 -5.39
N LEU A 60 -1.98 18.94 -4.91
CA LEU A 60 -3.10 18.40 -5.69
C LEU A 60 -3.26 19.17 -7.01
N ALA A 61 -3.26 20.51 -6.96
CA ALA A 61 -3.35 21.37 -8.14
C ALA A 61 -2.16 21.15 -9.09
N ARG A 62 -0.93 20.97 -8.56
CA ARG A 62 0.26 20.69 -9.36
C ARG A 62 0.15 19.34 -10.08
N VAL A 63 -0.22 18.26 -9.40
CA VAL A 63 -0.39 16.94 -10.03
C VAL A 63 -1.45 17.00 -11.12
N LYS A 64 -2.60 17.63 -10.82
CA LYS A 64 -3.72 17.80 -11.75
C LYS A 64 -3.33 18.62 -12.99
N GLY A 65 -2.61 19.71 -12.78
CA GLY A 65 -2.15 20.59 -13.86
C GLY A 65 -0.96 20.06 -14.68
N ALA A 66 -0.24 19.07 -14.16
CA ALA A 66 0.87 18.43 -14.86
C ALA A 66 0.44 17.28 -15.79
N VAL A 67 -0.84 16.86 -15.74
CA VAL A 67 -1.36 15.80 -16.63
C VAL A 67 -1.24 16.23 -18.08
N PRO A 68 -0.52 15.50 -18.94
CA PRO A 68 -0.36 15.87 -20.34
C PRO A 68 -1.63 15.52 -21.14
N SER A 69 -1.83 16.22 -22.25
CA SER A 69 -2.90 15.88 -23.22
C SER A 69 -2.58 14.65 -24.06
N GLU A 70 -1.28 14.33 -24.23
CA GLU A 70 -0.77 13.18 -24.94
C GLU A 70 0.63 12.80 -24.43
N GLY A 71 1.06 11.55 -24.63
CA GLY A 71 2.37 11.07 -24.19
C GLY A 71 2.54 11.06 -22.68
N TRP A 72 3.69 11.50 -22.18
CA TRP A 72 4.04 11.47 -20.78
C TRP A 72 4.58 12.81 -20.27
N ALA A 73 4.25 13.17 -19.04
CA ALA A 73 4.93 14.19 -18.25
C ALA A 73 5.68 13.51 -17.10
N GLN A 74 6.92 13.94 -16.87
CA GLN A 74 7.76 13.41 -15.80
C GLN A 74 7.69 14.33 -14.58
N LEU A 75 7.40 13.76 -13.41
CA LEU A 75 7.32 14.49 -12.13
C LEU A 75 8.61 14.34 -11.31
N ASP A 76 9.27 13.19 -11.45
CA ASP A 76 10.50 12.81 -10.77
C ASP A 76 11.30 11.88 -11.70
N GLY A 77 12.50 11.44 -11.28
CA GLY A 77 13.39 10.58 -12.07
C GLY A 77 12.74 9.32 -12.63
N ASP A 78 11.72 8.81 -11.96
CA ASP A 78 11.02 7.56 -12.28
C ASP A 78 9.48 7.64 -12.20
N THR A 79 8.92 8.81 -11.95
CA THR A 79 7.48 9.00 -11.76
C THR A 79 6.88 9.79 -12.91
N PHE A 80 5.95 9.17 -13.63
CA PHE A 80 5.37 9.70 -14.86
C PHE A 80 3.85 9.89 -14.75
N LEU A 81 3.32 10.83 -15.52
CA LEU A 81 1.90 11.00 -15.78
C LEU A 81 1.61 10.74 -17.26
N SER A 82 0.51 10.09 -17.54
CA SER A 82 -0.16 10.01 -18.84
C SER A 82 -1.53 10.70 -18.74
N PRO A 83 -2.26 10.91 -19.85
CA PRO A 83 -3.56 11.61 -19.83
C PRO A 83 -4.57 11.08 -18.82
N GLY A 84 -4.54 9.76 -18.51
CA GLY A 84 -5.45 9.12 -17.54
C GLY A 84 -4.91 8.96 -16.13
N SER A 85 -3.69 9.42 -15.84
CA SER A 85 -3.03 9.15 -14.55
C SER A 85 -3.76 9.77 -13.35
N TYR A 86 -4.33 10.96 -13.51
CA TYR A 86 -5.10 11.60 -12.45
C TYR A 86 -6.37 10.80 -12.12
N GLN A 87 -7.10 10.34 -13.16
CA GLN A 87 -8.28 9.50 -12.98
C GLN A 87 -7.93 8.20 -12.23
N ALA A 88 -6.87 7.53 -12.66
CA ALA A 88 -6.41 6.31 -12.01
C ALA A 88 -6.04 6.54 -10.54
N ALA A 89 -5.27 7.58 -10.24
CA ALA A 89 -4.90 7.94 -8.87
C ALA A 89 -6.12 8.27 -8.00
N MET A 90 -7.11 9.00 -8.55
CA MET A 90 -8.34 9.29 -7.81
C MET A 90 -9.22 8.06 -7.61
N ARG A 91 -9.17 7.05 -8.49
CA ARG A 91 -9.80 5.75 -8.25
C ARG A 91 -9.11 4.97 -7.11
N ALA A 92 -7.79 5.01 -7.04
CA ALA A 92 -7.07 4.42 -5.92
C ALA A 92 -7.43 5.10 -4.58
N VAL A 93 -7.51 6.44 -4.55
CA VAL A 93 -7.96 7.21 -3.37
C VAL A 93 -9.40 6.85 -2.98
N GLY A 94 -10.33 6.84 -3.93
CA GLY A 94 -11.72 6.47 -3.67
C GLY A 94 -11.85 5.02 -3.22
N GLY A 95 -11.07 4.11 -3.80
CA GLY A 95 -11.05 2.70 -3.44
C GLY A 95 -10.60 2.46 -2.01
N ILE A 96 -9.50 3.08 -1.56
CA ILE A 96 -9.03 2.93 -0.19
C ILE A 96 -10.01 3.53 0.82
N CYS A 97 -10.62 4.69 0.50
CA CYS A 97 -11.62 5.30 1.35
C CYS A 97 -12.87 4.40 1.49
N ALA A 98 -13.39 3.86 0.39
CA ALA A 98 -14.54 2.97 0.40
C ALA A 98 -14.23 1.64 1.13
N ALA A 99 -13.02 1.10 0.98
CA ALA A 99 -12.59 -0.10 1.68
C ALA A 99 -12.51 0.14 3.20
N VAL A 100 -11.97 1.28 3.64
CA VAL A 100 -11.95 1.69 5.05
C VAL A 100 -13.37 1.84 5.58
N ASP A 101 -14.26 2.53 4.85
CA ASP A 101 -15.65 2.71 5.27
C ASP A 101 -16.35 1.37 5.47
N ALA A 102 -16.25 0.45 4.50
CA ALA A 102 -16.88 -0.85 4.56
C ALA A 102 -16.38 -1.70 5.74
N VAL A 103 -15.07 -1.68 6.02
CA VAL A 103 -14.49 -2.47 7.12
C VAL A 103 -14.80 -1.85 8.49
N VAL A 104 -14.74 -0.53 8.62
CA VAL A 104 -15.02 0.15 9.89
C VAL A 104 -16.51 0.06 10.27
N THR A 105 -17.41 0.16 9.30
CA THR A 105 -18.85 0.03 9.54
C THR A 105 -19.30 -1.43 9.74
N GLY A 106 -18.41 -2.41 9.56
CA GLY A 106 -18.68 -3.83 9.76
C GLY A 106 -19.39 -4.49 8.59
N GLU A 107 -19.42 -3.89 7.41
CA GLU A 107 -19.94 -4.51 6.19
C GLU A 107 -19.06 -5.69 5.75
N ALA A 108 -17.75 -5.60 5.95
CA ALA A 108 -16.81 -6.69 5.81
C ALA A 108 -15.73 -6.62 6.88
N LYS A 109 -15.04 -7.74 7.16
CA LYS A 109 -13.85 -7.72 8.02
C LYS A 109 -12.58 -7.35 7.24
N THR A 110 -12.51 -7.76 5.99
CA THR A 110 -11.30 -7.62 5.17
C THR A 110 -11.63 -7.01 3.81
N ALA A 111 -10.73 -6.17 3.31
CA ALA A 111 -10.82 -5.60 1.96
C ALA A 111 -9.44 -5.53 1.29
N PHE A 112 -9.41 -5.66 -0.03
CA PHE A 112 -8.22 -5.47 -0.86
C PHE A 112 -8.51 -4.46 -1.96
N VAL A 113 -7.65 -3.46 -2.12
CA VAL A 113 -7.75 -2.43 -3.15
C VAL A 113 -6.70 -2.69 -4.22
N ALA A 114 -7.14 -3.14 -5.40
CA ALA A 114 -6.30 -3.38 -6.57
C ALA A 114 -6.17 -2.11 -7.42
N GLY A 115 -5.66 -1.04 -6.79
CA GLY A 115 -5.49 0.28 -7.41
C GLY A 115 -4.12 0.45 -8.07
N ARG A 116 -4.03 1.35 -9.03
CA ARG A 116 -2.81 1.91 -9.61
C ARG A 116 -3.04 3.38 -9.92
N PRO A 117 -2.00 4.24 -9.84
CA PRO A 117 -0.61 4.00 -9.40
C PRO A 117 -0.51 3.66 -7.90
N PRO A 118 0.67 3.18 -7.42
CA PRO A 118 0.94 2.97 -6.00
C PRO A 118 1.00 4.30 -5.23
N GLY A 119 1.16 4.25 -3.89
CA GLY A 119 1.04 5.45 -3.07
C GLY A 119 2.10 5.65 -1.99
N HIS A 120 2.75 4.61 -1.50
CA HIS A 120 3.53 4.66 -0.26
C HIS A 120 4.78 5.54 -0.30
N HIS A 121 5.28 5.92 -1.50
CA HIS A 121 6.40 6.86 -1.64
C HIS A 121 5.98 8.32 -1.79
N ALA A 122 4.71 8.62 -2.09
CA ALA A 122 4.27 10.00 -2.29
C ALA A 122 4.36 10.79 -0.98
N GLU A 123 5.31 11.73 -0.91
CA GLU A 123 5.45 12.63 0.22
C GLU A 123 4.41 13.76 0.20
N ARG A 124 4.44 14.61 1.21
CA ARG A 124 3.46 15.69 1.36
C ARG A 124 3.29 16.55 0.11
N GLU A 125 4.38 16.83 -0.61
CA GLU A 125 4.38 17.67 -1.80
C GLU A 125 5.28 17.12 -2.92
N THR A 126 5.66 15.86 -2.86
CA THR A 126 6.56 15.24 -3.84
C THR A 126 5.97 13.93 -4.32
N ALA A 127 5.71 13.85 -5.63
CA ALA A 127 5.48 12.57 -6.29
C ALA A 127 6.84 11.91 -6.55
N MET A 128 6.99 10.66 -6.17
CA MET A 128 8.24 9.91 -6.34
C MET A 128 7.99 8.41 -6.25
N GLY A 129 8.95 7.58 -6.72
CA GLY A 129 8.83 6.13 -6.64
C GLY A 129 7.55 5.59 -7.26
N PHE A 130 7.15 6.11 -8.42
CA PHE A 130 5.93 5.78 -9.16
C PHE A 130 4.63 6.28 -8.50
N CYS A 131 4.69 6.89 -7.31
CA CYS A 131 3.54 7.23 -6.47
C CYS A 131 3.10 8.68 -6.68
N LEU A 132 1.79 8.90 -6.75
CA LEU A 132 1.19 10.23 -6.93
C LEU A 132 0.56 10.77 -5.64
N PHE A 133 -0.25 9.97 -4.95
CA PHE A 133 -0.88 10.31 -3.68
C PHE A 133 -0.65 9.19 -2.67
N GLY A 134 -0.47 9.53 -1.40
CA GLY A 134 -0.25 8.58 -0.32
C GLY A 134 -1.53 7.84 0.08
N THR A 135 -2.00 6.92 -0.76
CA THR A 135 -3.32 6.27 -0.67
C THR A 135 -3.56 5.61 0.69
N VAL A 136 -2.61 4.84 1.21
CA VAL A 136 -2.77 4.15 2.51
C VAL A 136 -2.79 5.14 3.67
N ALA A 137 -1.95 6.20 3.62
CA ALA A 137 -1.98 7.27 4.61
C ALA A 137 -3.32 8.05 4.58
N ILE A 138 -3.88 8.30 3.39
CA ILE A 138 -5.22 8.90 3.21
C ILE A 138 -6.28 8.00 3.86
N GLY A 139 -6.23 6.69 3.62
CA GLY A 139 -7.13 5.72 4.25
C GLY A 139 -7.03 5.73 5.77
N ALA A 140 -5.82 5.79 6.33
CA ALA A 140 -5.61 5.90 7.77
C ALA A 140 -6.20 7.21 8.34
N LYS A 141 -5.95 8.35 7.69
CA LYS A 141 -6.53 9.64 8.08
C LYS A 141 -8.06 9.65 7.97
N ARG A 142 -8.63 8.96 6.97
CA ARG A 142 -10.08 8.79 6.88
C ARG A 142 -10.63 8.00 8.08
N ALA A 143 -9.99 6.90 8.46
CA ALA A 143 -10.39 6.11 9.62
C ALA A 143 -10.32 6.95 10.91
N LEU A 144 -9.27 7.74 11.10
CA LEU A 144 -9.07 8.57 12.29
C LEU A 144 -10.01 9.78 12.34
N ASP A 145 -10.21 10.49 11.22
CA ASP A 145 -10.86 11.81 11.21
C ASP A 145 -12.34 11.75 10.79
N HIS A 146 -12.76 10.73 10.02
CA HIS A 146 -14.15 10.55 9.59
C HIS A 146 -14.87 9.51 10.46
N HIS A 147 -14.20 8.41 10.81
CA HIS A 147 -14.77 7.36 11.64
C HIS A 147 -14.40 7.47 13.14
N TRP A 148 -13.58 8.46 13.49
CA TRP A 148 -13.19 8.76 14.88
C TRP A 148 -12.50 7.60 15.59
N LEU A 149 -11.79 6.73 14.86
CA LEU A 149 -10.97 5.71 15.50
C LEU A 149 -9.86 6.34 16.32
N ALA A 150 -9.57 5.78 17.47
CA ALA A 150 -8.52 6.29 18.36
C ALA A 150 -7.13 5.80 17.96
N ARG A 151 -7.03 4.57 17.43
CA ARG A 151 -5.76 3.93 17.08
C ARG A 151 -5.88 3.15 15.79
N VAL A 152 -5.07 3.53 14.81
CA VAL A 152 -4.92 2.83 13.53
C VAL A 152 -3.48 2.33 13.43
N ALA A 153 -3.24 1.23 12.72
CA ALA A 153 -1.90 0.82 12.35
C ALA A 153 -1.78 0.64 10.83
N ILE A 154 -0.61 0.95 10.30
CA ILE A 154 -0.21 0.61 8.93
C ILE A 154 1.01 -0.31 9.02
N VAL A 155 0.96 -1.45 8.34
CA VAL A 155 2.12 -2.30 8.08
C VAL A 155 2.43 -2.24 6.59
N ASP A 156 3.61 -1.75 6.27
CA ASP A 156 4.16 -1.65 4.94
C ASP A 156 5.23 -2.74 4.78
N PHE A 157 4.96 -3.71 3.92
CA PHE A 157 5.90 -4.79 3.61
C PHE A 157 6.45 -4.73 2.18
N VAL A 158 6.29 -3.59 1.51
CA VAL A 158 6.97 -3.29 0.25
C VAL A 158 8.48 -3.35 0.49
N VAL A 159 9.23 -3.89 -0.47
CA VAL A 159 10.69 -4.01 -0.34
C VAL A 159 11.38 -2.67 -0.21
N HIS A 160 10.78 -1.61 -0.75
CA HIS A 160 11.23 -0.23 -0.63
C HIS A 160 10.60 0.45 0.60
N HIS A 161 11.36 1.27 1.30
CA HIS A 161 10.84 2.02 2.45
C HIS A 161 9.70 2.98 2.05
N GLY A 162 8.58 2.91 2.76
CA GLY A 162 7.40 3.77 2.57
C GLY A 162 7.61 5.19 3.08
N ILE A 163 8.59 5.91 2.52
CA ILE A 163 8.96 7.27 2.95
C ILE A 163 7.77 8.23 2.92
N GLY A 164 6.91 8.12 1.90
CA GLY A 164 5.73 8.97 1.79
C GLY A 164 4.78 8.77 2.97
N THR A 165 4.43 7.53 3.27
CA THR A 165 3.59 7.19 4.42
C THR A 165 4.23 7.68 5.73
N GLN A 166 5.54 7.48 5.90
CA GLN A 166 6.27 7.97 7.06
C GLN A 166 6.19 9.50 7.23
N VAL A 167 6.43 10.25 6.15
CA VAL A 167 6.40 11.72 6.16
C VAL A 167 4.99 12.26 6.38
N LEU A 168 3.99 11.66 5.75
CA LEU A 168 2.58 12.07 5.89
C LEU A 168 2.03 11.84 7.30
N LEU A 169 2.56 10.87 8.03
CA LEU A 169 2.12 10.49 9.37
C LEU A 169 3.14 10.83 10.46
N TRP A 170 4.18 11.62 10.14
CA TRP A 170 5.26 11.96 11.08
C TRP A 170 4.77 12.56 12.40
N ASP A 171 3.74 13.41 12.34
CA ASP A 171 3.13 14.09 13.49
C ASP A 171 1.79 13.47 13.93
N GLU A 172 1.39 12.30 13.38
CA GLU A 172 0.10 11.69 13.69
C GLU A 172 0.24 10.62 14.79
N GLY A 173 0.12 11.04 16.03
CA GLY A 173 0.28 10.18 17.20
C GLY A 173 -0.81 9.11 17.40
N ARG A 174 -1.85 9.04 16.55
CA ARG A 174 -2.91 8.02 16.58
C ARG A 174 -2.70 6.91 15.55
N CYS A 175 -1.63 6.98 14.74
CA CYS A 175 -1.33 5.99 13.72
C CYS A 175 0.06 5.39 13.93
N LEU A 176 0.14 4.11 14.26
CA LEU A 176 1.39 3.36 14.20
C LEU A 176 1.74 3.07 12.73
N PHE A 177 2.93 3.45 12.30
CA PHE A 177 3.46 3.06 11.00
C PHE A 177 4.63 2.11 11.18
N VAL A 178 4.56 0.94 10.57
CA VAL A 178 5.63 -0.06 10.55
C VAL A 178 6.05 -0.28 9.10
N SER A 179 7.33 -0.16 8.79
CA SER A 179 7.87 -0.49 7.47
C SER A 179 9.00 -1.52 7.60
N SER A 180 8.84 -2.67 6.95
CA SER A 180 9.91 -3.64 6.75
C SER A 180 10.41 -3.56 5.32
N HIS A 181 11.68 -3.24 5.12
CA HIS A 181 12.21 -2.91 3.80
C HIS A 181 13.69 -3.30 3.67
N GLN A 182 14.16 -3.44 2.44
CA GLN A 182 15.58 -3.66 2.19
C GLN A 182 16.39 -2.39 2.44
N MET A 183 17.52 -2.49 3.13
CA MET A 183 18.49 -1.40 3.27
C MET A 183 19.93 -1.95 3.16
N PRO A 184 20.82 -1.31 2.35
CA PRO A 184 20.57 -0.13 1.52
C PRO A 184 19.73 -0.45 0.27
N LEU A 185 18.75 0.40 -0.02
CA LEU A 185 17.97 0.41 -1.27
C LEU A 185 17.32 1.80 -1.42
N TYR A 186 16.71 2.09 -2.57
CA TYR A 186 15.86 3.27 -2.76
C TYR A 186 14.71 3.27 -1.71
N PRO A 187 14.32 4.40 -1.16
CA PRO A 187 14.81 5.77 -1.37
C PRO A 187 16.00 6.18 -0.47
N GLY A 188 16.55 5.26 0.32
CA GLY A 188 17.70 5.51 1.19
C GLY A 188 17.35 6.03 2.58
N SER A 189 16.06 6.04 2.94
CA SER A 189 15.49 6.39 4.25
C SER A 189 15.01 5.13 4.99
N GLY A 190 14.39 5.29 6.16
CA GLY A 190 13.82 4.18 6.94
C GLY A 190 14.81 3.58 7.94
N ARG A 191 15.65 4.42 8.54
CA ARG A 191 16.54 3.97 9.62
C ARG A 191 15.75 3.72 10.90
N PRO A 192 16.15 2.76 11.76
CA PRO A 192 15.46 2.48 13.02
C PRO A 192 15.34 3.67 13.97
N GLU A 193 16.21 4.69 13.81
CA GLU A 193 16.20 5.92 14.58
C GLU A 193 15.12 6.91 14.12
N GLU A 194 14.56 6.75 12.93
CA GLU A 194 13.45 7.57 12.40
C GLU A 194 12.13 7.09 13.00
N ARG A 195 11.74 7.68 14.15
CA ARG A 195 10.64 7.18 14.99
C ARG A 195 9.37 8.03 14.99
N GLY A 196 9.33 9.12 14.21
CA GLY A 196 8.22 10.08 14.22
C GLY A 196 8.20 10.94 15.48
N ALA A 197 7.31 11.94 15.49
CA ALA A 197 7.23 12.92 16.58
C ALA A 197 6.75 12.30 17.92
N HIS A 198 6.08 11.16 17.88
CA HIS A 198 5.49 10.50 19.05
C HIS A 198 6.06 9.10 19.31
N GLY A 199 7.10 8.67 18.59
CA GLY A 199 7.66 7.33 18.69
C GLY A 199 6.79 6.24 17.99
N GLN A 200 5.84 6.66 17.16
CA GLN A 200 4.87 5.80 16.49
C GLN A 200 5.35 5.22 15.16
N ILE A 201 6.60 5.47 14.75
CA ILE A 201 7.18 4.91 13.53
C ILE A 201 8.18 3.81 13.91
N VAL A 202 8.06 2.65 13.28
CA VAL A 202 8.91 1.48 13.49
C VAL A 202 9.49 1.04 12.15
N ASN A 203 10.76 1.34 11.92
CA ASN A 203 11.49 0.94 10.73
C ASN A 203 12.31 -0.32 10.99
N VAL A 204 12.15 -1.33 10.14
CA VAL A 204 12.77 -2.65 10.25
C VAL A 204 13.55 -2.94 8.97
N PRO A 205 14.80 -2.45 8.83
CA PRO A 205 15.61 -2.70 7.66
C PRO A 205 16.09 -4.15 7.61
N LEU A 206 15.99 -4.75 6.43
CA LEU A 206 16.48 -6.08 6.08
C LEU A 206 17.64 -5.97 5.09
N ARG A 207 18.57 -6.90 5.14
CA ARG A 207 19.67 -6.98 4.18
C ARG A 207 19.23 -7.70 2.90
N ALA A 208 19.81 -7.36 1.77
CA ALA A 208 19.68 -8.16 0.56
C ALA A 208 20.04 -9.65 0.87
N GLY A 209 19.33 -10.59 0.24
CA GLY A 209 19.42 -12.02 0.54
C GLY A 209 18.60 -12.47 1.75
N SER A 210 17.88 -11.56 2.42
CA SER A 210 16.99 -11.95 3.53
C SER A 210 15.73 -12.64 2.99
N GLY A 211 15.60 -13.94 3.25
CA GLY A 211 14.41 -14.73 2.90
C GLY A 211 13.39 -14.81 4.05
N GLY A 212 12.40 -15.66 3.89
CA GLY A 212 11.26 -15.81 4.80
C GLY A 212 11.64 -16.10 6.27
N ARG A 213 12.76 -16.77 6.54
CA ARG A 213 13.23 -16.97 7.91
C ARG A 213 13.59 -15.63 8.59
N ALA A 214 14.41 -14.82 7.93
CA ALA A 214 14.80 -13.52 8.47
C ALA A 214 13.58 -12.58 8.61
N MET A 215 12.65 -12.66 7.67
CA MET A 215 11.38 -11.94 7.75
C MET A 215 10.60 -12.33 9.01
N ARG A 216 10.39 -13.63 9.26
CA ARG A 216 9.67 -14.12 10.46
C ARG A 216 10.34 -13.68 11.75
N GLU A 217 11.67 -13.77 11.83
CA GLU A 217 12.45 -13.35 13.01
C GLU A 217 12.18 -11.86 13.36
N VAL A 218 12.17 -10.95 12.39
CA VAL A 218 11.92 -9.53 12.65
C VAL A 218 10.43 -9.22 12.92
N TYR A 219 9.53 -9.92 12.26
CA TYR A 219 8.10 -9.74 12.53
C TYR A 219 7.70 -10.23 13.92
N GLU A 220 8.17 -11.41 14.32
CA GLU A 220 7.91 -11.96 15.66
C GLU A 220 8.63 -11.18 16.77
N GLY A 221 9.84 -10.70 16.49
CA GLY A 221 10.65 -10.00 17.49
C GLY A 221 10.35 -8.51 17.64
N VAL A 222 9.84 -7.84 16.60
CA VAL A 222 9.67 -6.38 16.58
C VAL A 222 8.26 -5.98 16.19
N VAL A 223 7.76 -6.43 15.03
CA VAL A 223 6.53 -5.89 14.43
C VAL A 223 5.30 -6.32 15.23
N PHE A 224 5.12 -7.61 15.48
CA PHE A 224 3.96 -8.12 16.23
C PHE A 224 3.91 -7.63 17.68
N PRO A 225 5.02 -7.53 18.42
CA PRO A 225 5.03 -6.87 19.74
C PRO A 225 4.62 -5.40 19.67
N ALA A 226 5.06 -4.64 18.65
CA ALA A 226 4.65 -3.25 18.48
C ALA A 226 3.14 -3.12 18.19
N LEU A 227 2.59 -3.97 17.30
CA LEU A 227 1.15 -4.01 17.02
C LEU A 227 0.34 -4.42 18.25
N ALA A 228 0.80 -5.41 19.01
CA ALA A 228 0.14 -5.86 20.24
C ALA A 228 0.10 -4.76 21.31
N ALA A 229 1.19 -4.02 21.47
CA ALA A 229 1.24 -2.89 22.42
C ALA A 229 0.40 -1.70 21.95
N TRP A 230 0.26 -1.51 20.63
CA TRP A 230 -0.54 -0.42 20.06
C TRP A 230 -2.05 -0.66 20.14
N GLU A 231 -2.47 -1.92 20.08
CA GLU A 231 -3.89 -2.33 20.06
C GLU A 231 -4.73 -1.58 19.02
N PRO A 232 -4.41 -1.72 17.71
CA PRO A 232 -5.13 -0.97 16.68
C PRO A 232 -6.58 -1.40 16.57
N GLU A 233 -7.46 -0.45 16.21
CA GLU A 233 -8.87 -0.70 15.91
C GLU A 233 -9.08 -1.03 14.42
N LEU A 234 -8.13 -0.65 13.56
CA LEU A 234 -8.05 -0.96 12.14
C LEU A 234 -6.60 -1.17 11.77
N LEU A 235 -6.31 -2.19 10.97
CA LEU A 235 -5.02 -2.42 10.34
C LEU A 235 -5.11 -2.14 8.84
N LEU A 236 -4.26 -1.23 8.34
CA LEU A 236 -4.03 -1.08 6.91
C LEU A 236 -2.72 -1.75 6.51
N ILE A 237 -2.65 -2.22 5.28
CA ILE A 237 -1.47 -2.87 4.72
C ILE A 237 -1.09 -2.18 3.40
N SER A 238 0.13 -1.64 3.32
CA SER A 238 0.79 -1.35 2.05
C SER A 238 1.36 -2.66 1.52
N ALA A 239 0.64 -3.28 0.58
CA ALA A 239 0.94 -4.61 0.07
C ALA A 239 1.75 -4.53 -1.23
N GLY A 240 3.06 -4.49 -1.09
CA GLY A 240 4.00 -4.66 -2.19
C GLY A 240 4.52 -6.10 -2.23
N PHE A 241 4.60 -6.65 -3.43
CA PHE A 241 5.05 -8.02 -3.65
C PHE A 241 6.44 -8.08 -4.30
N ASP A 242 7.17 -6.97 -4.23
CA ASP A 242 8.52 -6.76 -4.76
C ASP A 242 9.66 -7.23 -3.82
N ALA A 243 9.33 -7.74 -2.63
CA ALA A 243 10.27 -8.51 -1.81
C ALA A 243 10.41 -9.98 -2.27
N HIS A 244 9.63 -10.41 -3.29
CA HIS A 244 9.73 -11.75 -3.87
C HIS A 244 11.10 -11.96 -4.54
N ALA A 245 11.64 -13.17 -4.43
CA ALA A 245 12.98 -13.51 -4.95
C ALA A 245 13.14 -13.29 -6.47
N ASP A 246 12.05 -13.33 -7.22
CA ASP A 246 12.04 -13.13 -8.67
C ASP A 246 11.82 -11.66 -9.08
N ASP A 247 11.63 -10.74 -8.11
CA ASP A 247 11.39 -9.33 -8.45
C ASP A 247 12.67 -8.66 -8.95
N PRO A 248 12.60 -7.93 -10.10
CA PRO A 248 13.80 -7.36 -10.71
C PRO A 248 14.36 -6.12 -10.01
N LEU A 249 13.64 -5.51 -9.05
CA LEU A 249 14.02 -4.22 -8.47
C LEU A 249 14.70 -4.32 -7.10
N ALA A 250 14.77 -5.51 -6.51
CA ALA A 250 15.34 -5.68 -5.18
C ALA A 250 16.07 -7.01 -5.02
N GLY A 251 16.59 -7.26 -3.82
CA GLY A 251 17.37 -8.46 -3.52
C GLY A 251 16.92 -9.17 -2.25
N LEU A 252 15.69 -8.96 -1.77
CA LEU A 252 15.10 -9.86 -0.78
C LEU A 252 14.68 -11.17 -1.47
N GLU A 253 14.54 -12.25 -0.69
CA GLU A 253 14.31 -13.60 -1.22
C GLU A 253 13.04 -14.21 -0.62
N TRP A 254 11.97 -13.41 -0.50
CA TRP A 254 10.69 -13.94 -0.04
C TRP A 254 10.02 -14.77 -1.14
N GLN A 255 9.15 -15.68 -0.70
CA GLN A 255 8.33 -16.52 -1.58
C GLN A 255 6.85 -16.22 -1.33
N ALA A 256 5.98 -16.65 -2.22
CA ALA A 256 4.54 -16.47 -2.07
C ALA A 256 4.03 -16.97 -0.69
N GLU A 257 4.55 -18.10 -0.19
CA GLU A 257 4.18 -18.66 1.11
C GLU A 257 4.59 -17.77 2.29
N ASP A 258 5.61 -16.93 2.13
CA ASP A 258 6.01 -15.96 3.15
C ASP A 258 4.95 -14.84 3.28
N TYR A 259 4.40 -14.38 2.16
CA TYR A 259 3.26 -13.43 2.16
C TYR A 259 2.00 -14.06 2.73
N ARG A 260 1.75 -15.37 2.47
CA ARG A 260 0.66 -16.12 3.10
C ARG A 260 0.77 -16.08 4.62
N TRP A 261 1.93 -16.51 5.13
CA TRP A 261 2.19 -16.54 6.58
C TRP A 261 2.05 -15.14 7.20
N LEU A 262 2.64 -14.14 6.56
CA LEU A 262 2.62 -12.77 7.06
C LEU A 262 1.20 -12.22 7.13
N THR A 263 0.43 -12.39 6.08
CA THR A 263 -0.97 -11.93 6.02
C THR A 263 -1.81 -12.60 7.08
N ASP A 264 -1.66 -13.92 7.25
CA ASP A 264 -2.40 -14.68 8.26
C ASP A 264 -2.14 -14.14 9.67
N ARG A 265 -0.88 -13.88 10.01
CA ARG A 265 -0.48 -13.32 11.32
C ARG A 265 -0.95 -11.87 11.50
N LEU A 266 -0.94 -11.05 10.45
CA LEU A 266 -1.44 -9.67 10.51
C LEU A 266 -2.95 -9.62 10.77
N CYS A 267 -3.71 -10.59 10.30
CA CYS A 267 -5.15 -10.68 10.58
C CYS A 267 -5.49 -11.02 12.05
N ASP A 268 -4.51 -11.37 12.89
CA ASP A 268 -4.73 -11.55 14.33
C ASP A 268 -4.92 -10.21 15.06
N PHE A 269 -4.55 -9.10 14.43
CA PHE A 269 -4.66 -7.75 15.00
C PHE A 269 -5.97 -7.05 14.60
N ALA A 270 -6.29 -5.95 15.24
CA ALA A 270 -7.46 -5.09 14.98
C ALA A 270 -8.81 -5.86 15.00
N GLY A 271 -8.89 -6.99 15.68
CA GLY A 271 -10.09 -7.85 15.65
C GLY A 271 -10.37 -8.43 14.26
N GLY A 272 -9.36 -8.54 13.40
CA GLY A 272 -9.48 -9.01 12.02
C GLY A 272 -9.98 -7.94 11.03
N ARG A 273 -10.07 -6.67 11.44
CA ARG A 273 -10.43 -5.56 10.54
C ARG A 273 -9.19 -5.11 9.76
N VAL A 274 -9.09 -5.58 8.52
CA VAL A 274 -7.92 -5.38 7.67
C VAL A 274 -8.30 -4.77 6.32
N VAL A 275 -7.64 -3.68 5.94
CA VAL A 275 -7.72 -3.09 4.61
C VAL A 275 -6.33 -3.13 3.98
N SER A 276 -6.19 -3.85 2.89
CA SER A 276 -4.92 -3.97 2.15
C SER A 276 -5.00 -3.22 0.83
N SER A 277 -3.93 -2.53 0.45
CA SER A 277 -3.80 -1.81 -0.82
C SER A 277 -2.60 -2.30 -1.60
N LEU A 278 -2.78 -2.58 -2.88
CA LEU A 278 -1.70 -2.93 -3.81
C LEU A 278 -0.70 -1.78 -3.92
N GLU A 279 0.58 -2.10 -3.76
CA GLU A 279 1.70 -1.19 -4.00
C GLU A 279 2.64 -1.80 -5.07
N GLY A 280 3.87 -2.18 -4.73
CA GLY A 280 4.86 -2.76 -5.63
C GLY A 280 4.62 -4.21 -6.04
N GLY A 281 5.59 -4.77 -6.77
CA GLY A 281 5.59 -6.12 -7.35
C GLY A 281 5.63 -6.05 -8.87
N TYR A 282 6.79 -6.40 -9.46
CA TYR A 282 7.13 -6.07 -10.86
C TYR A 282 7.46 -7.28 -11.71
N ASP A 283 7.76 -8.44 -11.11
CA ASP A 283 7.63 -9.72 -11.81
C ASP A 283 6.14 -10.13 -11.83
N LEU A 284 5.59 -10.36 -13.01
CA LEU A 284 4.15 -10.57 -13.17
C LEU A 284 3.67 -11.94 -12.66
N GLU A 285 4.51 -12.96 -12.69
CA GLU A 285 4.15 -14.29 -12.19
C GLU A 285 4.27 -14.34 -10.68
N ALA A 286 5.33 -13.76 -10.11
CA ALA A 286 5.51 -13.60 -8.68
C ALA A 286 4.37 -12.74 -8.07
N LEU A 287 4.00 -11.64 -8.75
CA LEU A 287 2.88 -10.80 -8.35
C LEU A 287 1.56 -11.59 -8.30
N ALA A 288 1.25 -12.33 -9.35
CA ALA A 288 0.03 -13.14 -9.41
C ALA A 288 0.00 -14.20 -8.29
N ALA A 289 1.10 -14.93 -8.08
CA ALA A 289 1.21 -15.94 -7.03
C ALA A 289 1.09 -15.34 -5.63
N SER A 290 1.75 -14.21 -5.39
CA SER A 290 1.74 -13.54 -4.08
C SER A 290 0.38 -12.91 -3.77
N VAL A 291 -0.28 -12.30 -4.75
CA VAL A 291 -1.67 -11.80 -4.60
C VAL A 291 -2.63 -12.94 -4.30
N ALA A 292 -2.48 -14.08 -4.98
CA ALA A 292 -3.35 -15.24 -4.76
C ALA A 292 -3.32 -15.70 -3.29
N VAL A 293 -2.15 -15.85 -2.69
CA VAL A 293 -2.03 -16.30 -1.31
C VAL A 293 -2.45 -15.20 -0.32
N HIS A 294 -2.10 -13.93 -0.59
CA HIS A 294 -2.45 -12.80 0.25
C HIS A 294 -3.98 -12.61 0.33
N VAL A 295 -4.65 -12.48 -0.82
CA VAL A 295 -6.10 -12.30 -0.87
C VAL A 295 -6.84 -13.57 -0.45
N GLY A 296 -6.28 -14.75 -0.72
CA GLY A 296 -6.80 -16.02 -0.21
C GLY A 296 -6.90 -16.02 1.32
N VAL A 297 -5.85 -15.57 2.01
CA VAL A 297 -5.88 -15.43 3.48
C VAL A 297 -6.88 -14.37 3.93
N LEU A 298 -6.93 -13.20 3.27
CA LEU A 298 -7.91 -12.16 3.60
C LEU A 298 -9.35 -12.71 3.46
N GLU A 299 -9.60 -13.58 2.49
CA GLU A 299 -10.89 -14.24 2.31
C GLU A 299 -11.18 -15.24 3.42
N GLU A 300 -10.22 -16.12 3.76
CA GLU A 300 -10.33 -17.10 4.85
C GLU A 300 -10.64 -16.41 6.18
N ARG A 301 -9.95 -15.31 6.49
CA ARG A 301 -10.09 -14.52 7.71
C ARG A 301 -11.31 -13.58 7.72
N GLY A 302 -11.82 -13.24 6.54
CA GLY A 302 -13.01 -12.39 6.35
C GLY A 302 -14.36 -13.10 6.46
N ARG A 303 -14.35 -14.43 6.68
CA ARG A 303 -15.58 -15.25 6.88
C ARG A 303 -16.28 -15.08 8.24
#